data_f95254644e47b5dd0d2c9798b8f0d514
#
_entry.id   f95254644e47b5dd0d2c9798b8f0d514
#
_cell.length_a   1.000
_cell.length_b   1.000
_cell.length_c   1.000
_cell.angle_alpha   90.00
_cell.angle_beta   90.00
_cell.angle_gamma   90.00
#
_symmetry.space_group_name_H-M   'P 1'
#
loop_
_entity.id
_entity.type
_entity.pdbx_description
1 polymer ?
#
loop_
_entity_poly.entity_id
_entity_poly.type
_entity_poly.pdbx_seq_one_letter_code
_entity_poly.pdbx_strand_id
1 'polypeptide(L)'
;SLLKEDKPWFAYVDLDIADQAEENYIKSLAEIDQQIDDTLASVSLDNTIVIITAEHGTTFNKLDEKARENYFGRDEIQVPFIVYWKDLPVQEVTKLTSHTDLLPALMSSIFKVKNPVSDYAQGRNLFELNGDPWVLASNFRWNVIIQPDGTQYHIDRKGNYKKFDRTYTEQSSSRPPLGLFLDVFKQERSFVNK
;
A
#
# COMPACT_ATOMS: atom_id res chain seq x y z
N SER A 1 -16.99 -18.59 18.08
CA SER A 1 -16.74 -18.07 16.73
C SER A 1 -17.23 -16.62 16.66
N LEU A 2 -16.37 -15.70 16.32
CA LEU A 2 -16.68 -14.25 16.18
C LEU A 2 -17.84 -14.00 15.20
N LEU A 3 -18.02 -14.88 14.22
CA LEU A 3 -19.06 -14.82 13.19
C LEU A 3 -20.50 -15.05 13.73
N LYS A 4 -20.65 -15.46 14.99
CA LYS A 4 -21.95 -15.72 15.63
C LYS A 4 -22.36 -14.68 16.67
N GLU A 5 -21.57 -13.61 16.81
CA GLU A 5 -21.89 -12.53 17.75
C GLU A 5 -22.75 -11.46 17.09
N ASP A 6 -23.78 -10.99 17.80
CA ASP A 6 -24.64 -9.87 17.38
C ASP A 6 -23.94 -8.49 17.51
N LYS A 7 -22.64 -8.46 17.78
CA LYS A 7 -21.87 -7.24 17.97
C LYS A 7 -20.94 -6.98 16.78
N PRO A 8 -20.65 -5.71 16.47
CA PRO A 8 -19.62 -5.40 15.49
C PRO A 8 -18.28 -6.03 15.90
N TRP A 9 -17.58 -6.61 14.93
CA TRP A 9 -16.28 -7.24 15.13
C TRP A 9 -15.29 -6.76 14.06
N PHE A 10 -14.03 -6.88 14.37
CA PHE A 10 -12.93 -6.71 13.45
C PHE A 10 -12.03 -7.94 13.55
N ALA A 11 -11.62 -8.48 12.42
CA ALA A 11 -10.65 -9.56 12.34
C ALA A 11 -9.51 -9.15 11.42
N TYR A 12 -8.28 -9.37 11.86
CA TYR A 12 -7.09 -9.33 11.05
C TYR A 12 -6.57 -10.76 10.91
N VAL A 13 -6.36 -11.18 9.68
CA VAL A 13 -5.86 -12.53 9.37
C VAL A 13 -4.57 -12.35 8.58
N ASP A 14 -3.48 -12.86 9.13
CA ASP A 14 -2.19 -12.88 8.52
C ASP A 14 -1.94 -14.28 7.93
N LEU A 15 -1.64 -14.33 6.63
CA LEU A 15 -1.35 -15.54 5.88
C LEU A 15 0.09 -15.44 5.39
N ASP A 16 1.01 -15.93 6.21
CA ASP A 16 2.45 -15.85 5.94
C ASP A 16 2.86 -16.81 4.80
N ILE A 17 3.56 -16.28 3.83
CA ILE A 17 4.29 -17.06 2.83
C ILE A 17 5.77 -16.93 3.17
N ALA A 18 6.37 -17.97 3.74
CA ALA A 18 7.80 -17.98 3.98
C ALA A 18 8.58 -17.75 2.67
N ASP A 19 9.68 -17.01 2.75
CA ASP A 19 10.60 -16.76 1.63
C ASP A 19 11.02 -18.10 1.01
N GLN A 20 10.57 -18.35 -0.21
CA GLN A 20 10.72 -19.64 -0.89
C GLN A 20 11.25 -19.43 -2.33
N ALA A 21 11.77 -20.49 -2.92
CA ALA A 21 12.02 -20.50 -4.37
C ALA A 21 10.70 -20.22 -5.13
N GLU A 22 10.80 -19.58 -6.28
CA GLU A 22 9.66 -19.12 -7.09
C GLU A 22 8.60 -20.21 -7.30
N GLU A 23 9.00 -21.45 -7.57
CA GLU A 23 8.08 -22.58 -7.77
C GLU A 23 7.25 -22.88 -6.51
N ASN A 24 7.87 -22.85 -5.35
CA ASN A 24 7.20 -23.09 -4.07
C ASN A 24 6.28 -21.92 -3.70
N TYR A 25 6.71 -20.69 -4.01
CA TYR A 25 5.91 -19.48 -3.79
C TYR A 25 4.59 -19.52 -4.57
N ILE A 26 4.63 -19.88 -5.86
CA ILE A 26 3.42 -20.03 -6.68
C ILE A 26 2.47 -21.09 -6.09
N LYS A 27 3.03 -22.20 -5.59
CA LYS A 27 2.22 -23.25 -4.93
C LYS A 27 1.57 -22.72 -3.64
N SER A 28 2.32 -22.00 -2.82
CA SER A 28 1.79 -21.40 -1.59
C SER A 28 0.71 -20.35 -1.86
N LEU A 29 0.82 -19.58 -2.95
CA LEU A 29 -0.24 -18.67 -3.38
C LEU A 29 -1.55 -19.40 -3.68
N ALA A 30 -1.50 -20.57 -4.33
CA ALA A 30 -2.70 -21.35 -4.60
C ALA A 30 -3.32 -21.91 -3.30
N GLU A 31 -2.51 -22.26 -2.32
CA GLU A 31 -2.99 -22.68 -1.00
C GLU A 31 -3.65 -21.52 -0.22
N ILE A 32 -3.09 -20.32 -0.31
CA ILE A 32 -3.67 -19.11 0.28
C ILE A 32 -4.98 -18.73 -0.42
N ASP A 33 -5.04 -18.80 -1.74
CA ASP A 33 -6.24 -18.52 -2.51
C ASP A 33 -7.40 -19.43 -2.04
N GLN A 34 -7.14 -20.72 -1.83
CA GLN A 34 -8.13 -21.63 -1.29
C GLN A 34 -8.55 -21.27 0.15
N GLN A 35 -7.62 -20.85 1.01
CA GLN A 35 -7.94 -20.43 2.39
C GLN A 35 -8.80 -19.15 2.40
N ILE A 36 -8.56 -18.24 1.47
CA ILE A 36 -9.37 -17.03 1.29
C ILE A 36 -10.78 -17.43 0.85
N ASP A 37 -10.91 -18.32 -0.14
CA ASP A 37 -12.21 -18.80 -0.62
C ASP A 37 -13.04 -19.47 0.50
N ASP A 38 -12.42 -20.38 1.26
CA ASP A 38 -13.04 -21.03 2.41
C ASP A 38 -13.47 -20.03 3.49
N THR A 39 -12.68 -18.99 3.71
CA THR A 39 -13.00 -17.91 4.65
C THR A 39 -14.19 -17.09 4.17
N LEU A 40 -14.18 -16.69 2.90
CA LEU A 40 -15.28 -15.93 2.30
C LEU A 40 -16.59 -16.70 2.29
N ALA A 41 -16.54 -18.02 2.04
CA ALA A 41 -17.71 -18.89 2.12
C ALA A 41 -18.34 -18.96 3.52
N SER A 42 -17.57 -18.66 4.57
CA SER A 42 -18.04 -18.66 5.96
C SER A 42 -18.57 -17.33 6.46
N VAL A 43 -18.38 -16.24 5.71
CA VAL A 43 -18.70 -14.86 6.10
C VAL A 43 -19.94 -14.37 5.33
N SER A 44 -20.86 -13.68 6.04
CA SER A 44 -21.96 -12.99 5.36
C SER A 44 -21.48 -11.68 4.74
N LEU A 45 -21.33 -11.67 3.42
CA LEU A 45 -20.90 -10.48 2.67
C LEU A 45 -21.97 -9.37 2.62
N ASP A 46 -23.18 -9.64 3.09
CA ASP A 46 -24.24 -8.63 3.20
C ASP A 46 -23.99 -7.59 4.30
N ASN A 47 -23.24 -7.96 5.33
CA ASN A 47 -22.97 -7.11 6.49
C ASN A 47 -21.49 -7.03 6.87
N THR A 48 -20.62 -7.52 6.00
CA THR A 48 -19.18 -7.56 6.24
C THR A 48 -18.43 -6.88 5.10
N ILE A 49 -17.49 -6.02 5.46
CA ILE A 49 -16.49 -5.47 4.53
C ILE A 49 -15.28 -6.38 4.60
N VAL A 50 -14.83 -6.86 3.45
CA VAL A 50 -13.61 -7.67 3.33
C VAL A 50 -12.56 -6.88 2.58
N ILE A 51 -11.36 -6.85 3.13
CA ILE A 51 -10.19 -6.22 2.52
C ILE A 51 -9.11 -7.28 2.39
N ILE A 52 -8.62 -7.49 1.17
CA ILE A 52 -7.54 -8.43 0.88
C ILE A 52 -6.39 -7.61 0.31
N THR A 53 -5.23 -7.72 0.95
CA THR A 53 -4.02 -7.03 0.51
C THR A 53 -2.78 -7.80 0.93
N ALA A 54 -1.60 -7.29 0.58
CA ALA A 54 -0.31 -7.78 1.07
C ALA A 54 0.53 -6.61 1.60
N GLU A 55 1.46 -6.89 2.50
CA GLU A 55 2.37 -5.87 3.04
C GLU A 55 3.40 -5.45 2.01
N HIS A 56 3.92 -6.40 1.26
CA HIS A 56 4.84 -6.21 0.13
C HIS A 56 4.69 -7.37 -0.86
N GLY A 57 5.27 -7.21 -2.03
CA GLY A 57 5.42 -8.26 -3.01
C GLY A 57 6.70 -9.08 -2.78
N THR A 58 7.16 -9.74 -3.81
CA THR A 58 8.47 -10.42 -3.77
C THR A 58 9.14 -10.34 -5.14
N THR A 59 10.46 -10.21 -5.13
CA THR A 59 11.25 -10.26 -6.36
C THR A 59 12.02 -11.57 -6.44
N PHE A 60 11.96 -12.21 -7.60
CA PHE A 60 12.77 -13.38 -7.94
C PHE A 60 14.03 -12.99 -8.73
N ASN A 61 14.28 -11.71 -8.90
CA ASN A 61 15.52 -11.21 -9.48
C ASN A 61 16.73 -11.63 -8.62
N LYS A 62 17.80 -12.02 -9.27
CA LYS A 62 19.06 -12.37 -8.59
C LYS A 62 19.74 -11.11 -8.07
N LEU A 63 19.31 -10.66 -6.90
CA LEU A 63 19.89 -9.55 -6.17
C LEU A 63 20.79 -10.08 -5.05
N ASP A 64 21.92 -9.41 -4.81
CA ASP A 64 22.66 -9.63 -3.58
C ASP A 64 21.85 -9.08 -2.38
N GLU A 65 22.21 -9.49 -1.17
CA GLU A 65 21.50 -9.12 0.06
C GLU A 65 21.34 -7.59 0.21
N LYS A 66 22.40 -6.85 -0.07
CA LYS A 66 22.40 -5.38 0.04
C LYS A 66 21.50 -4.72 -1.03
N ALA A 67 21.48 -5.26 -2.24
CA ALA A 67 20.62 -4.78 -3.31
C ALA A 67 19.15 -5.10 -2.98
N ARG A 68 18.86 -6.29 -2.43
CA ARG A 68 17.52 -6.69 -2.01
C ARG A 68 16.98 -5.80 -0.91
N GLU A 69 17.76 -5.48 0.13
CA GLU A 69 17.35 -4.55 1.20
C GLU A 69 16.98 -3.14 0.72
N ASN A 70 17.42 -2.75 -0.46
CA ASN A 70 17.21 -1.41 -1.01
C ASN A 70 16.36 -1.44 -2.28
N TYR A 71 15.72 -2.56 -2.57
CA TYR A 71 14.93 -2.74 -3.78
C TYR A 71 13.49 -2.25 -3.55
N PHE A 72 13.03 -1.38 -4.43
CA PHE A 72 11.67 -0.85 -4.48
C PHE A 72 11.09 -0.99 -5.90
N GLY A 73 11.43 -2.09 -6.56
CA GLY A 73 10.86 -2.42 -7.86
C GLY A 73 9.36 -2.66 -7.75
N ARG A 74 8.69 -2.62 -8.90
CA ARG A 74 7.25 -2.77 -8.96
C ARG A 74 6.75 -4.10 -8.39
N ASP A 75 7.50 -5.16 -8.59
CA ASP A 75 7.25 -6.51 -8.08
C ASP A 75 7.31 -6.62 -6.56
N GLU A 76 7.97 -5.66 -5.89
CA GLU A 76 8.09 -5.59 -4.43
C GLU A 76 7.03 -4.65 -3.82
N ILE A 77 6.74 -3.51 -4.46
CA ILE A 77 5.92 -2.46 -3.84
C ILE A 77 4.49 -2.40 -4.36
N GLN A 78 4.19 -3.00 -5.51
CA GLN A 78 2.83 -3.05 -6.02
C GLN A 78 2.15 -4.34 -5.58
N VAL A 79 1.27 -4.23 -4.61
CA VAL A 79 0.52 -5.34 -4.02
C VAL A 79 -0.92 -5.36 -4.49
N PRO A 80 -1.60 -6.52 -4.45
CA PRO A 80 -3.04 -6.57 -4.63
C PRO A 80 -3.72 -5.76 -3.53
N PHE A 81 -4.81 -5.07 -3.89
CA PHE A 81 -5.66 -4.37 -2.95
C PHE A 81 -7.11 -4.51 -3.40
N ILE A 82 -7.86 -5.39 -2.74
CA ILE A 82 -9.23 -5.74 -3.09
C ILE A 82 -10.11 -5.34 -1.92
N VAL A 83 -11.15 -4.57 -2.20
CA VAL A 83 -12.18 -4.21 -1.21
C VAL A 83 -13.51 -4.76 -1.69
N TYR A 84 -14.05 -5.69 -0.94
CA TYR A 84 -15.44 -6.09 -1.08
C TYR A 84 -16.30 -5.35 -0.06
N TRP A 85 -17.22 -4.56 -0.55
CA TRP A 85 -18.22 -3.88 0.25
C TRP A 85 -19.49 -3.76 -0.57
N LYS A 86 -20.58 -4.34 -0.08
CA LYS A 86 -21.87 -4.42 -0.78
C LYS A 86 -22.37 -3.07 -1.33
N ASP A 87 -22.13 -1.99 -0.59
CA ASP A 87 -22.60 -0.66 -0.94
C ASP A 87 -21.67 0.08 -1.93
N LEU A 88 -20.57 -0.53 -2.34
CA LEU A 88 -19.69 0.04 -3.35
C LEU A 88 -19.99 -0.52 -4.74
N PRO A 89 -19.99 0.34 -5.77
CA PRO A 89 -20.06 -0.13 -7.14
C PRO A 89 -18.81 -0.94 -7.50
N VAL A 90 -18.95 -1.95 -8.32
CA VAL A 90 -17.81 -2.68 -8.88
C VAL A 90 -17.02 -1.73 -9.79
N GLN A 91 -15.76 -1.51 -9.45
CA GLN A 91 -14.86 -0.62 -10.18
C GLN A 91 -13.42 -1.06 -10.04
N GLU A 92 -12.60 -0.70 -11.00
CA GLU A 92 -11.14 -0.81 -10.92
C GLU A 92 -10.55 0.58 -10.66
N VAL A 93 -9.71 0.71 -9.64
CA VAL A 93 -8.98 1.94 -9.32
C VAL A 93 -7.60 1.85 -9.95
N THR A 94 -7.38 2.58 -11.04
CA THR A 94 -6.12 2.59 -11.81
C THR A 94 -5.15 3.69 -11.40
N LYS A 95 -5.59 4.61 -10.55
CA LYS A 95 -4.73 5.69 -10.03
C LYS A 95 -3.73 5.17 -8.99
N LEU A 96 -2.67 5.93 -8.78
CA LEU A 96 -1.69 5.64 -7.74
C LEU A 96 -2.32 5.77 -6.35
N THR A 97 -2.26 4.70 -5.57
CA THR A 97 -2.81 4.58 -4.21
C THR A 97 -1.81 3.91 -3.28
N SER A 98 -2.02 4.07 -1.98
CA SER A 98 -1.26 3.36 -0.96
C SER A 98 -2.16 2.87 0.19
N HIS A 99 -1.63 2.02 1.07
CA HIS A 99 -2.36 1.53 2.26
C HIS A 99 -2.82 2.67 3.18
N THR A 100 -2.12 3.81 3.20
CA THR A 100 -2.52 4.98 3.99
C THR A 100 -3.85 5.57 3.55
N ASP A 101 -4.30 5.30 2.32
CA ASP A 101 -5.56 5.79 1.76
C ASP A 101 -6.78 5.01 2.29
N LEU A 102 -6.57 3.85 2.89
CA LEU A 102 -7.64 3.01 3.45
C LEU A 102 -8.32 3.68 4.64
N LEU A 103 -7.55 4.19 5.59
CA LEU A 103 -8.11 4.80 6.80
C LEU A 103 -9.06 5.96 6.49
N PRO A 104 -8.71 6.95 5.67
CA PRO A 104 -9.65 8.01 5.27
C PRO A 104 -10.91 7.48 4.60
N ALA A 105 -10.80 6.46 3.77
CA ALA A 105 -11.93 5.84 3.10
C ALA A 105 -12.92 5.21 4.11
N LEU A 106 -12.43 4.45 5.07
CA LEU A 106 -13.24 3.84 6.12
C LEU A 106 -13.88 4.91 7.04
N MET A 107 -13.08 5.90 7.48
CA MET A 107 -13.56 6.96 8.37
C MET A 107 -14.68 7.79 7.75
N SER A 108 -14.56 8.15 6.48
CA SER A 108 -15.59 8.92 5.79
C SER A 108 -16.81 8.07 5.44
N SER A 109 -16.60 6.86 4.94
CA SER A 109 -17.65 6.04 4.34
C SER A 109 -18.44 5.22 5.37
N ILE A 110 -17.77 4.66 6.39
CA ILE A 110 -18.40 3.82 7.42
C ILE A 110 -18.74 4.65 8.66
N PHE A 111 -17.73 5.32 9.23
CA PHE A 111 -17.89 6.03 10.49
C PHE A 111 -18.47 7.44 10.32
N LYS A 112 -18.68 7.89 9.08
CA LYS A 112 -19.28 9.20 8.74
C LYS A 112 -18.58 10.38 9.41
N VAL A 113 -17.26 10.26 9.61
CA VAL A 113 -16.43 11.32 10.18
C VAL A 113 -16.41 12.51 9.24
N LYS A 114 -16.67 13.70 9.77
CA LYS A 114 -16.75 14.96 9.02
C LYS A 114 -15.52 15.84 9.18
N ASN A 115 -14.60 15.46 10.04
CA ASN A 115 -13.34 16.17 10.20
C ASN A 115 -12.52 16.10 8.92
N PRO A 116 -11.74 17.12 8.59
CA PRO A 116 -10.78 17.06 7.50
C PRO A 116 -9.84 15.86 7.67
N VAL A 117 -9.51 15.17 6.58
CA VAL A 117 -8.62 14.01 6.61
C VAL A 117 -7.28 14.36 7.25
N SER A 118 -6.76 15.57 7.01
CA SER A 118 -5.52 16.08 7.61
C SER A 118 -5.50 16.10 9.14
N ASP A 119 -6.64 15.96 9.80
CA ASP A 119 -6.71 15.93 11.27
C ASP A 119 -6.35 14.56 11.85
N TYR A 120 -6.47 13.49 11.06
CA TYR A 120 -6.33 12.12 11.55
C TYR A 120 -5.55 11.17 10.63
N ALA A 121 -5.27 11.54 9.37
CA ALA A 121 -4.55 10.67 8.44
C ALA A 121 -3.67 11.46 7.47
N GLN A 122 -2.64 10.78 6.94
CA GLN A 122 -1.77 11.30 5.90
C GLN A 122 -2.23 10.87 4.50
N GLY A 123 -2.95 9.75 4.39
CA GLY A 123 -3.51 9.26 3.14
C GLY A 123 -4.75 10.05 2.70
N ARG A 124 -5.34 9.61 1.61
CA ARG A 124 -6.55 10.20 1.02
C ARG A 124 -7.66 9.18 0.97
N ASN A 125 -8.88 9.62 0.73
CA ASN A 125 -9.98 8.71 0.54
C ASN A 125 -9.77 7.82 -0.71
N LEU A 126 -9.58 6.53 -0.48
CA LEU A 126 -9.35 5.53 -1.54
C LEU A 126 -10.45 5.54 -2.62
N PHE A 127 -11.69 5.86 -2.23
CA PHE A 127 -12.85 5.87 -3.13
C PHE A 127 -13.03 7.20 -3.87
N GLU A 128 -12.30 8.24 -3.51
CA GLU A 128 -12.32 9.51 -4.23
C GLU A 128 -11.41 9.44 -5.46
N LEU A 129 -11.91 9.94 -6.59
CA LEU A 129 -11.20 9.85 -7.87
C LEU A 129 -10.05 10.85 -8.01
N ASN A 130 -9.98 11.87 -7.17
CA ASN A 130 -8.92 12.87 -7.19
C ASN A 130 -7.64 12.30 -6.59
N GLY A 131 -6.72 11.92 -7.46
CA GLY A 131 -5.48 11.28 -7.08
C GLY A 131 -4.39 12.26 -6.63
N ASP A 132 -3.50 11.82 -5.72
CA ASP A 132 -2.27 12.51 -5.43
C ASP A 132 -1.26 12.35 -6.54
N PRO A 133 -0.39 13.35 -6.64
CA PRO A 133 0.72 13.26 -7.55
C PRO A 133 1.81 12.27 -7.11
N TRP A 134 1.70 11.66 -5.94
CA TRP A 134 2.72 10.76 -5.40
C TRP A 134 2.20 9.86 -4.26
N VAL A 135 2.92 8.77 -4.00
CA VAL A 135 2.84 7.96 -2.77
C VAL A 135 4.22 7.79 -2.17
N LEU A 136 4.27 7.47 -0.89
CA LEU A 136 5.50 7.24 -0.16
C LEU A 136 5.61 5.75 0.24
N ALA A 137 6.77 5.16 -0.05
CA ALA A 137 7.22 3.90 0.52
C ALA A 137 8.51 4.13 1.30
N SER A 138 8.78 3.32 2.31
CA SER A 138 10.00 3.51 3.09
C SER A 138 10.52 2.22 3.69
N ASN A 139 11.82 2.21 3.97
CA ASN A 139 12.48 1.22 4.83
C ASN A 139 13.41 1.94 5.82
N PHE A 140 14.26 1.19 6.52
CA PHE A 140 15.19 1.77 7.50
C PHE A 140 16.20 2.76 6.91
N ARG A 141 16.44 2.77 5.60
CA ARG A 141 17.48 3.57 4.93
C ARG A 141 16.93 4.63 4.03
N TRP A 142 15.80 4.36 3.35
CA TRP A 142 15.27 5.15 2.27
C TRP A 142 13.82 5.57 2.52
N ASN A 143 13.53 6.81 2.17
CA ASN A 143 12.19 7.28 1.85
C ASN A 143 12.10 7.35 0.33
N VAL A 144 11.09 6.70 -0.24
CA VAL A 144 10.91 6.58 -1.68
C VAL A 144 9.62 7.25 -2.09
N ILE A 145 9.75 8.36 -2.81
CA ILE A 145 8.61 9.07 -3.40
C ILE A 145 8.35 8.48 -4.77
N ILE A 146 7.14 8.00 -5.00
CA ILE A 146 6.72 7.37 -6.24
C ILE A 146 5.68 8.24 -6.90
N GLN A 147 5.90 8.60 -8.17
CA GLN A 147 4.99 9.40 -8.97
C GLN A 147 4.10 8.51 -9.86
N PRO A 148 2.95 9.03 -10.38
CA PRO A 148 2.02 8.27 -11.21
C PRO A 148 2.63 7.71 -12.51
N ASP A 149 3.66 8.35 -13.04
CA ASP A 149 4.40 7.87 -14.21
C ASP A 149 5.40 6.75 -13.92
N GLY A 150 5.49 6.34 -12.64
CA GLY A 150 6.42 5.32 -12.16
C GLY A 150 7.81 5.85 -11.82
N THR A 151 8.06 7.15 -11.97
CA THR A 151 9.32 7.78 -11.51
C THR A 151 9.42 7.66 -10.00
N GLN A 152 10.61 7.27 -9.51
CA GLN A 152 10.89 7.13 -8.08
C GLN A 152 12.06 8.04 -7.68
N TYR A 153 11.96 8.62 -6.48
CA TYR A 153 13.06 9.35 -5.83
C TYR A 153 13.36 8.69 -4.50
N HIS A 154 14.50 8.04 -4.41
CA HIS A 154 14.99 7.42 -3.19
C HIS A 154 15.84 8.42 -2.43
N ILE A 155 15.45 8.77 -1.22
CA ILE A 155 16.09 9.80 -0.39
C ILE A 155 16.62 9.14 0.87
N ASP A 156 17.91 9.25 1.12
CA ASP A 156 18.54 8.74 2.33
C ASP A 156 18.36 9.70 3.53
N ARG A 157 18.76 9.26 4.72
CA ARG A 157 18.68 10.06 5.96
C ARG A 157 19.54 11.32 5.96
N LYS A 158 20.50 11.43 5.03
CA LYS A 158 21.39 12.58 4.87
C LYS A 158 20.87 13.57 3.83
N GLY A 159 19.76 13.23 3.13
CA GLY A 159 19.19 14.02 2.07
C GLY A 159 19.82 13.78 0.69
N ASN A 160 20.72 12.81 0.56
CA ASN A 160 21.17 12.37 -0.78
C ASN A 160 20.02 11.65 -1.47
N TYR A 161 19.91 11.80 -2.78
CA TYR A 161 18.86 11.16 -3.52
C TYR A 161 19.35 10.46 -4.78
N LYS A 162 18.59 9.46 -5.19
CA LYS A 162 18.71 8.75 -6.47
C LYS A 162 17.37 8.83 -7.18
N LYS A 163 17.41 8.92 -8.51
CA LYS A 163 16.21 8.90 -9.34
C LYS A 163 16.18 7.60 -10.13
N PHE A 164 15.01 6.96 -10.17
CA PHE A 164 14.75 5.78 -10.99
C PHE A 164 13.56 6.06 -11.91
N ASP A 165 13.60 5.49 -13.10
CA ASP A 165 12.45 5.50 -14.00
C ASP A 165 11.48 4.34 -13.68
N ARG A 166 10.38 4.27 -14.44
CA ARG A 166 9.36 3.24 -14.27
C ARG A 166 9.85 1.80 -14.47
N THR A 167 11.01 1.60 -15.10
CA THR A 167 11.64 0.29 -15.30
C THR A 167 12.67 -0.03 -14.21
N TYR A 168 12.70 0.79 -13.16
CA TYR A 168 13.65 0.72 -12.06
C TYR A 168 15.12 0.87 -12.50
N THR A 169 15.34 1.68 -13.53
CA THR A 169 16.68 2.03 -14.01
C THR A 169 17.12 3.38 -13.41
N GLU A 170 18.30 3.40 -12.76
CA GLU A 170 18.85 4.62 -12.16
C GLU A 170 19.15 5.67 -13.25
N GLN A 171 18.63 6.89 -13.04
CA GLN A 171 18.77 8.00 -13.97
C GLN A 171 19.72 9.06 -13.41
N SER A 172 20.58 9.60 -14.26
CA SER A 172 21.36 10.78 -13.88
C SER A 172 20.44 11.98 -13.69
N SER A 173 20.44 12.57 -12.50
CA SER A 173 19.66 13.75 -12.21
C SER A 173 20.54 14.85 -11.64
N SER A 174 20.55 16.00 -12.30
CA SER A 174 21.35 17.16 -11.88
C SER A 174 20.64 18.08 -10.90
N ARG A 175 19.33 17.98 -10.77
CA ARG A 175 18.51 18.84 -9.88
C ARG A 175 17.40 18.04 -9.23
N PRO A 176 17.29 18.07 -7.89
CA PRO A 176 16.18 17.46 -7.19
C PRO A 176 14.87 18.26 -7.41
N PRO A 177 13.72 17.60 -7.46
CA PRO A 177 12.43 18.27 -7.51
C PRO A 177 12.08 18.83 -6.11
N LEU A 178 12.71 19.91 -5.70
CA LEU A 178 12.62 20.46 -4.34
C LEU A 178 11.17 20.73 -3.91
N GLY A 179 10.31 21.19 -4.82
CA GLY A 179 8.89 21.40 -4.51
C GLY A 179 8.21 20.11 -4.06
N LEU A 180 8.38 19.03 -4.83
CA LEU A 180 7.86 17.71 -4.47
C LEU A 180 8.41 17.22 -3.12
N PHE A 181 9.71 17.35 -2.89
CA PHE A 181 10.31 16.92 -1.62
C PHE A 181 9.77 17.71 -0.43
N LEU A 182 9.61 19.02 -0.57
CA LEU A 182 9.04 19.85 0.48
C LEU A 182 7.59 19.51 0.78
N ASP A 183 6.78 19.23 -0.23
CA ASP A 183 5.38 18.84 -0.05
C ASP A 183 5.28 17.51 0.69
N VAL A 184 6.06 16.51 0.28
CA VAL A 184 6.11 15.19 0.93
C VAL A 184 6.54 15.33 2.39
N PHE A 185 7.65 15.99 2.67
CA PHE A 185 8.15 16.13 4.04
C PHE A 185 7.25 16.97 4.93
N LYS A 186 6.52 17.93 4.38
CA LYS A 186 5.51 18.69 5.11
C LYS A 186 4.35 17.78 5.53
N GLN A 187 3.90 16.92 4.64
CA GLN A 187 2.83 15.95 4.92
C GLN A 187 3.27 14.91 5.96
N GLU A 188 4.46 14.36 5.82
CA GLU A 188 5.06 13.41 6.77
C GLU A 188 5.13 13.97 8.20
N ARG A 189 5.43 15.25 8.33
CA ARG A 189 5.55 15.91 9.64
C ARG A 189 4.23 16.38 10.23
N SER A 190 3.12 16.23 9.54
CA SER A 190 1.83 16.79 9.98
C SER A 190 1.35 16.27 11.34
N PHE A 191 1.82 15.10 11.78
CA PHE A 191 1.46 14.46 13.05
C PHE A 191 2.61 14.41 14.09
N VAL A 192 3.82 14.85 13.73
CA VAL A 192 5.01 14.71 14.63
C VAL A 192 5.03 15.79 15.73
N ASN A 193 4.34 16.91 15.53
CA ASN A 193 4.40 18.08 16.42
C ASN A 193 3.02 18.59 16.87
N LYS A 194 2.05 17.68 17.01
CA LYS A 194 0.73 18.03 17.58
C LYS A 194 0.66 17.67 19.04
#